data_95f4487c4564b149ef82d2a71f0e2649
#
_entry.id   95f4487c4564b149ef82d2a71f0e2649
#
_cell.length_a   1.000
_cell.length_b   1.000
_cell.length_c   1.000
_cell.angle_alpha   90.00
_cell.angle_beta   90.00
_cell.angle_gamma   90.00
#
_symmetry.space_group_name_H-M   'P 1'
#
loop_
_entity.id
_entity.type
_entity.pdbx_description
1 polymer ?
#
loop_
_entity_poly.entity_id
_entity_poly.type
_entity_poly.pdbx_seq_one_letter_code
_entity_poly.pdbx_strand_id
1 'polypeptide(L)' 'MKTICVIGSGTMGNGIAHTFAQHGFSVHLLDVQTSALERAMAIIEKNLERQIQKGSIGPNLKSETLSRIKTFTDLESACK' A
#
# COMPACT_ATOMS: atom_id res chain seq x y z
N MET A 1 2.43 16.71 1.91
CA MET A 1 2.36 15.35 1.36
C MET A 1 0.99 15.09 0.76
N LYS A 2 0.96 14.57 -0.44
CA LYS A 2 -0.32 14.26 -1.09
C LYS A 2 -0.84 12.91 -0.66
N THR A 3 -2.15 12.81 -0.55
CA THR A 3 -2.83 11.57 -0.25
C THR A 3 -3.47 11.02 -1.52
N ILE A 4 -3.20 9.76 -1.81
CA ILE A 4 -3.72 9.07 -2.98
C ILE A 4 -4.78 8.07 -2.51
N CYS A 5 -5.95 8.12 -3.10
CA CYS A 5 -7.03 7.18 -2.78
C CYS A 5 -7.10 6.14 -3.90
N VAL A 6 -6.83 4.87 -3.55
CA VAL A 6 -6.87 3.77 -4.51
C VAL A 6 -8.09 2.90 -4.22
N ILE A 7 -8.98 2.80 -5.20
CA ILE A 7 -10.20 2.01 -5.06
C ILE A 7 -10.00 0.67 -5.76
N GLY A 8 -10.20 -0.41 -5.01
CA GLY A 8 -9.96 -1.76 -5.49
C GLY A 8 -8.54 -2.21 -5.17
N SER A 9 -8.41 -3.28 -4.38
CA SER A 9 -7.12 -3.79 -3.95
C SER A 9 -6.63 -4.97 -4.78
N GLY A 10 -7.15 -5.12 -6.00
CA GLY A 10 -6.67 -6.13 -6.94
C GLY A 10 -5.22 -5.88 -7.35
N THR A 11 -4.72 -6.69 -8.26
CA THR A 11 -3.31 -6.64 -8.67
C THR A 11 -2.84 -5.25 -9.05
N MET A 12 -3.65 -4.51 -9.82
CA MET A 12 -3.30 -3.16 -10.25
C MET A 12 -3.35 -2.17 -9.08
N GLY A 13 -4.41 -2.21 -8.27
CA GLY A 13 -4.54 -1.34 -7.11
C GLY A 13 -3.42 -1.53 -6.12
N ASN A 14 -3.04 -2.78 -5.88
CA ASN A 14 -1.92 -3.15 -5.03
C ASN A 14 -0.62 -2.53 -5.53
N GLY A 15 -0.32 -2.68 -6.82
CA GLY A 15 0.89 -2.12 -7.43
C GLY A 15 0.94 -0.59 -7.35
N ILE A 16 -0.18 0.06 -7.61
CA ILE A 16 -0.28 1.52 -7.55
C ILE A 16 -0.04 1.99 -6.11
N ALA A 17 -0.68 1.35 -5.13
CA ALA A 17 -0.53 1.70 -3.73
C ALA A 17 0.93 1.56 -3.28
N HIS A 18 1.57 0.46 -3.64
CA HIS A 18 2.98 0.22 -3.31
C HIS A 18 3.87 1.33 -3.91
N THR A 19 3.69 1.62 -5.19
CA THR A 19 4.52 2.60 -5.90
C THR A 19 4.40 3.98 -5.27
N PHE A 20 3.19 4.46 -5.04
CA PHE A 20 3.00 5.79 -4.47
C PHE A 20 3.49 5.87 -3.03
N ALA A 21 3.24 4.85 -2.22
CA ALA A 21 3.71 4.83 -0.83
C ALA A 21 5.24 4.82 -0.77
N GLN A 22 5.87 4.09 -1.66
CA GLN A 22 7.34 4.02 -1.72
C GLN A 22 7.95 5.37 -2.10
N HIS A 23 7.23 6.18 -2.87
CA HIS A 23 7.69 7.51 -3.28
C HIS A 23 7.28 8.63 -2.32
N GLY A 24 6.77 8.29 -1.15
CA GLY A 24 6.50 9.26 -0.10
C GLY A 24 5.07 9.77 -0.01
N PHE A 25 4.16 9.23 -0.81
CA PHE A 25 2.75 9.62 -0.74
C PHE A 25 2.02 8.81 0.33
N SER A 26 1.05 9.45 0.98
CA SER A 26 0.11 8.72 1.82
C SER A 26 -0.91 8.05 0.91
N VAL A 27 -1.18 6.76 1.14
CA VAL A 27 -2.09 5.99 0.30
C VAL A 27 -3.24 5.47 1.14
N HIS A 28 -4.45 5.72 0.68
CA HIS A 28 -5.66 5.12 1.25
C HIS A 28 -6.14 4.05 0.28
N LEU A 29 -5.99 2.79 0.69
CA LEU A 29 -6.38 1.65 -0.13
C LEU A 29 -7.75 1.17 0.30
N LEU A 30 -8.71 1.24 -0.61
CA LEU A 30 -10.10 0.92 -0.35
C LEU A 30 -10.52 -0.36 -1.06
N ASP A 31 -11.17 -1.26 -0.33
CA ASP A 31 -11.87 -2.39 -0.91
C ASP A 31 -13.04 -2.76 -0.01
N VAL A 32 -14.12 -3.23 -0.59
CA VAL A 32 -15.30 -3.64 0.17
C VAL A 32 -15.08 -4.94 0.94
N GLN A 33 -14.07 -5.70 0.58
CA GLN A 33 -13.72 -6.96 1.25
C GLN A 33 -12.45 -6.82 2.07
N THR A 34 -12.57 -7.03 3.37
CA THR A 34 -11.42 -6.96 4.29
C THR A 34 -10.35 -7.99 3.91
N SER A 35 -10.76 -9.18 3.49
CA SER A 35 -9.81 -10.22 3.09
C SER A 35 -8.96 -9.80 1.89
N ALA A 36 -9.54 -9.04 0.97
CA ALA A 36 -8.79 -8.51 -0.18
C ALA A 36 -7.73 -7.52 0.27
N LEU A 37 -8.06 -6.66 1.24
CA LEU A 37 -7.12 -5.69 1.80
C LEU A 37 -5.96 -6.37 2.51
N GLU A 38 -6.26 -7.40 3.31
CA GLU A 38 -5.23 -8.15 4.02
C GLU A 38 -4.28 -8.82 3.03
N ARG A 39 -4.83 -9.39 1.96
CA ARG A 39 -4.03 -10.04 0.93
C ARG A 39 -3.15 -9.03 0.20
N ALA A 40 -3.70 -7.86 -0.10
CA ALA A 40 -2.95 -6.79 -0.76
C ALA A 40 -1.77 -6.33 0.09
N MET A 41 -2.00 -6.12 1.38
CA MET A 41 -0.93 -5.71 2.29
C MET A 41 0.15 -6.77 2.42
N ALA A 42 -0.24 -8.05 2.45
CA ALA A 42 0.71 -9.16 2.51
C ALA A 42 1.58 -9.19 1.26
N ILE A 43 0.99 -8.96 0.10
CA ILE A 43 1.74 -8.94 -1.17
C ILE A 43 2.71 -7.77 -1.21
N ILE A 44 2.26 -6.59 -0.78
CA ILE A 44 3.11 -5.40 -0.73
C ILE A 44 4.31 -5.65 0.19
N GLU A 45 4.05 -6.20 1.37
CA GLU A 45 5.11 -6.52 2.33
C GLU A 45 6.13 -7.49 1.73
N LYS A 46 5.63 -8.54 1.06
CA LYS A 46 6.49 -9.54 0.43
C LYS A 46 7.36 -8.92 -0.67
N ASN A 47 6.78 -8.02 -1.47
CA ASN A 47 7.52 -7.34 -2.52
C ASN A 47 8.59 -6.43 -1.95
N LEU A 48 8.31 -5.75 -0.86
CA LEU A 48 9.28 -4.90 -0.19
C LEU A 48 10.44 -5.73 0.38
N GLU A 49 10.15 -6.88 0.97
CA GLU A 49 11.20 -7.78 1.46
C GLU A 49 12.09 -8.26 0.33
N ARG A 50 11.50 -8.57 -0.82
CA ARG A 50 12.28 -8.98 -1.99
C ARG A 50 13.20 -7.87 -2.46
N GLN A 51 12.74 -6.62 -2.43
CA GLN A 51 13.57 -5.47 -2.79
C GLN A 51 14.73 -5.27 -1.82
N ILE A 52 14.48 -5.51 -0.53
CA ILE A 52 15.54 -5.46 0.49
C ILE A 52 16.60 -6.52 0.21
N GLN A 53 16.18 -7.74 -0.10
CA GLN A 53 17.11 -8.84 -0.40
C GLN A 53 17.96 -8.56 -1.62
N LYS A 54 17.41 -7.85 -2.60
CA LYS A 54 18.13 -7.48 -3.80
C LYS A 54 19.01 -6.24 -3.61
N GLY A 55 18.90 -5.59 -2.46
CA GLY A 55 19.65 -4.37 -2.18
C GLY A 55 19.09 -3.13 -2.83
N SER A 56 17.87 -3.19 -3.37
CA SER A 56 17.23 -2.03 -4.02
C SER A 56 16.76 -0.99 -3.01
N ILE A 57 16.35 -1.41 -1.83
CA ILE A 57 15.89 -0.51 -0.76
C ILE A 57 16.45 -0.99 0.58
N GLY A 58 16.50 -0.08 1.56
CA GLY A 58 16.88 -0.42 2.92
C GLY A 58 15.67 -0.87 3.75
N PRO A 59 15.92 -1.55 4.89
CA PRO A 59 14.84 -1.99 5.77
C PRO A 59 13.95 -0.86 6.29
N ASN A 60 14.54 0.32 6.49
CA ASN A 60 13.79 1.48 6.96
C ASN A 60 12.71 1.91 5.97
N LEU A 61 12.99 1.81 4.68
CA LEU A 61 12.02 2.18 3.65
C LEU A 61 10.82 1.25 3.66
N LYS A 62 11.02 -0.04 3.98
CA LYS A 62 9.91 -0.97 4.11
C LYS A 62 8.92 -0.49 5.18
N SER A 63 9.44 -0.18 6.35
CA SER A 63 8.64 0.29 7.47
C SER A 63 7.90 1.57 7.13
N GLU A 64 8.59 2.53 6.53
CA GLU A 64 8.02 3.80 6.12
C GLU A 64 6.93 3.62 5.07
N THR A 65 7.18 2.77 4.08
CA THR A 65 6.22 2.50 3.01
C THR A 65 4.94 1.91 3.58
N LEU A 66 5.06 0.92 4.44
CA LEU A 66 3.89 0.29 5.05
C LEU A 66 3.11 1.25 5.93
N SER A 67 3.79 2.14 6.63
CA SER A 67 3.13 3.12 7.49
C SER A 67 2.34 4.17 6.70
N ARG A 68 2.68 4.38 5.45
CA ARG A 68 1.99 5.35 4.58
C ARG A 68 0.71 4.78 3.96
N ILE A 69 0.51 3.47 4.02
CA ILE A 69 -0.65 2.81 3.44
C ILE A 69 -1.68 2.55 4.53
N LYS A 70 -2.88 3.10 4.36
CA LYS A 70 -4.00 2.84 5.25
C LYS A 70 -5.10 2.14 4.47
N THR A 71 -5.73 1.15 5.10
CA THR A 71 -6.77 0.37 4.46
C THR A 71 -8.14 0.76 4.98
N PHE A 72 -9.11 0.79 4.08
CA PHE A 72 -10.49 1.18 4.41
C PHE A 72 -11.46 0.26 3.66
N THR A 73 -12.61 0.03 4.27
CA THR A 73 -13.72 -0.70 3.61
C THR A 73 -14.86 0.24 3.25
N ASP A 74 -14.74 1.52 3.55
CA ASP A 74 -15.77 2.52 3.34
C ASP A 74 -15.19 3.68 2.53
N LEU A 75 -15.81 3.96 1.39
CA LEU A 75 -15.37 5.02 0.48
C LEU A 75 -15.35 6.39 1.17
N GLU A 76 -16.33 6.67 1.99
CA GLU A 76 -16.43 7.96 2.67
C GLU A 76 -15.23 8.18 3.59
N SER A 77 -14.84 7.16 4.34
CA SER A 77 -13.68 7.25 5.22
C SER A 77 -12.36 7.32 4.45
N ALA A 78 -12.26 6.57 3.36
CA ALA A 78 -11.02 6.50 2.58
C ALA A 78 -10.71 7.80 1.84
N CYS A 79 -11.72 8.47 1.32
CA CYS A 79 -11.54 9.64 0.46
C CYS A 79 -11.89 10.97 1.13
N LYS A 80 -11.89 11.00 2.43
CA LYS A 80 -12.27 12.19 3.21
C LYS A 80 -11.14 13.18 3.40
#